data_0ab386c5afe6bb6a5642fbbaf03d6b85
#
_entry.id   0ab386c5afe6bb6a5642fbbaf03d6b85
#
_cell.length_a   1.000
_cell.length_b   1.000
_cell.length_c   1.000
_cell.angle_alpha   90.00
_cell.angle_beta   90.00
_cell.angle_gamma   90.00
#
_symmetry.space_group_name_H-M   'P 1'
#
loop_
_entity.id
_entity.type
_entity.pdbx_description
1 polymer ?
#
loop_
_entity_poly.entity_id
_entity_poly.type
_entity_poly.pdbx_seq_one_letter_code
_entity_poly.pdbx_strand_id
1 'polypeptide(L)'
;MPATTYQLLFAANLAFILTNVYGWVLKWFYRPRAYDEEFQRLFPAQRSVGTLYLLQALELPYLIQLGLAATSATDSTFDSALLYANTFALLIFPIQMLIMCESYFFPSKKHPPLHYLLYLPAALLLALLLPSALGLAVLPAAVIPWVKAATALVFLIYFWRSVRMAQKIGNTIRDASEQAYADEDDFPVRFAGRIQWLPIGICAAMAINYLVDDPTFKAVRDVIFTGINVWFCILTLNPWRTVLSPAADRIIQQIDSEAETDETTVENTPPIDRSLSEARLDDLASRLDHLMRHDLLFTEEHIMSDTLCQRLATNTKYLTEAICRLGYANFYDMINQHRVRHAISLINQQPDRLLQDIAHDCGFSKPSAMTRAFKSQGKPAPSTFRRQ
;
A
#
# COMPACT_ATOMS: atom_id res chain seq x y z
N MET A 1 6.35 -40.61 -5.25
CA MET A 1 5.04 -40.27 -4.60
C MET A 1 3.94 -41.18 -5.15
N PRO A 2 2.87 -41.52 -4.41
CA PRO A 2 1.73 -42.27 -4.93
C PRO A 2 0.97 -41.44 -5.98
N ALA A 3 0.33 -42.11 -6.96
CA ALA A 3 -0.39 -41.46 -8.06
C ALA A 3 -1.50 -40.52 -7.55
N THR A 4 -2.16 -40.86 -6.46
CA THR A 4 -3.18 -40.04 -5.81
C THR A 4 -2.64 -38.70 -5.31
N THR A 5 -1.36 -38.64 -4.89
CA THR A 5 -0.72 -37.39 -4.47
C THR A 5 -0.54 -36.45 -5.67
N TYR A 6 -0.06 -36.95 -6.81
CA TYR A 6 0.07 -36.16 -8.03
C TYR A 6 -1.27 -35.62 -8.52
N GLN A 7 -2.35 -36.40 -8.40
CA GLN A 7 -3.69 -35.95 -8.75
C GLN A 7 -4.17 -34.80 -7.86
N LEU A 8 -3.91 -34.86 -6.55
CA LEU A 8 -4.25 -33.75 -5.62
C LEU A 8 -3.42 -32.48 -5.92
N LEU A 9 -2.11 -32.65 -6.17
CA LEU A 9 -1.24 -31.54 -6.53
C LEU A 9 -1.68 -30.89 -7.84
N PHE A 10 -2.07 -31.72 -8.83
CA PHE A 10 -2.61 -31.26 -10.11
C PHE A 10 -3.90 -30.47 -9.92
N ALA A 11 -4.85 -30.99 -9.13
CA ALA A 11 -6.11 -30.30 -8.87
C ALA A 11 -5.90 -28.93 -8.18
N ALA A 12 -4.99 -28.86 -7.20
CA ALA A 12 -4.67 -27.61 -6.51
C ALA A 12 -4.06 -26.57 -7.46
N ASN A 13 -3.07 -26.95 -8.27
CA ASN A 13 -2.43 -26.06 -9.22
C ASN A 13 -3.37 -25.67 -10.38
N LEU A 14 -4.21 -26.60 -10.85
CA LEU A 14 -5.24 -26.28 -11.86
C LEU A 14 -6.24 -25.25 -11.34
N ALA A 15 -6.74 -25.40 -10.12
CA ALA A 15 -7.65 -24.44 -9.49
C ALA A 15 -6.99 -23.06 -9.37
N PHE A 16 -5.70 -23.02 -8.99
CA PHE A 16 -4.91 -21.80 -8.93
C PHE A 16 -4.82 -21.12 -10.31
N ILE A 17 -4.41 -21.85 -11.35
CA ILE A 17 -4.27 -21.30 -12.72
C ILE A 17 -5.62 -20.83 -13.26
N LEU A 18 -6.69 -21.60 -13.13
CA LEU A 18 -8.03 -21.23 -13.61
C LEU A 18 -8.55 -19.95 -12.92
N THR A 19 -8.35 -19.84 -11.62
CA THR A 19 -8.72 -18.64 -10.87
C THR A 19 -7.96 -17.41 -11.36
N ASN A 20 -6.67 -17.57 -11.67
CA ASN A 20 -5.86 -16.48 -12.19
C ASN A 20 -6.26 -16.09 -13.62
N VAL A 21 -6.54 -17.02 -14.51
CA VAL A 21 -7.08 -16.75 -15.84
C VAL A 21 -8.42 -16.01 -15.75
N TYR A 22 -9.31 -16.46 -14.88
CA TYR A 22 -10.59 -15.80 -14.64
C TYR A 22 -10.41 -14.37 -14.10
N GLY A 23 -9.52 -14.18 -13.11
CA GLY A 23 -9.18 -12.87 -12.56
C GLY A 23 -8.61 -11.91 -13.63
N TRP A 24 -7.74 -12.42 -14.51
CA TRP A 24 -7.22 -11.67 -15.64
C TRP A 24 -8.32 -11.22 -16.58
N VAL A 25 -9.20 -12.12 -17.03
CA VAL A 25 -10.32 -11.83 -17.93
C VAL A 25 -11.23 -10.77 -17.31
N LEU A 26 -11.58 -10.91 -16.04
CA LEU A 26 -12.40 -9.92 -15.36
C LEU A 26 -11.72 -8.54 -15.29
N LYS A 27 -10.44 -8.47 -14.96
CA LYS A 27 -9.73 -7.19 -14.81
C LYS A 27 -9.43 -6.49 -16.12
N TRP A 28 -9.28 -7.23 -17.21
CA TRP A 28 -8.98 -6.66 -18.53
C TRP A 28 -10.20 -6.32 -19.37
N PHE A 29 -11.25 -7.13 -19.27
CA PHE A 29 -12.39 -7.04 -20.19
C PHE A 29 -13.69 -6.56 -19.54
N TYR A 30 -13.83 -6.75 -18.20
CA TYR A 30 -15.04 -6.31 -17.53
C TYR A 30 -15.02 -4.79 -17.32
N ARG A 31 -16.03 -4.11 -17.89
CA ARG A 31 -16.29 -2.68 -17.69
C ARG A 31 -17.68 -2.53 -17.08
N PRO A 32 -17.80 -1.98 -15.85
CA PRO A 32 -19.12 -1.69 -15.30
C PRO A 32 -19.88 -0.68 -16.17
N ARG A 33 -21.19 -0.82 -16.24
CA ARG A 33 -22.06 0.06 -17.08
C ARG A 33 -22.11 1.51 -16.56
N ALA A 34 -21.94 1.72 -15.28
CA ALA A 34 -21.82 3.06 -14.69
C ALA A 34 -20.35 3.50 -14.76
N TYR A 35 -19.98 4.10 -15.88
CA TYR A 35 -18.65 4.61 -16.12
C TYR A 35 -18.57 6.02 -15.54
N ASP A 36 -18.20 6.11 -14.25
CA ASP A 36 -17.90 7.38 -13.61
C ASP A 36 -16.45 7.79 -13.92
N GLU A 37 -16.16 9.09 -13.97
CA GLU A 37 -14.79 9.62 -14.17
C GLU A 37 -13.81 9.06 -13.13
N GLU A 38 -14.28 8.83 -11.93
CA GLU A 38 -13.58 8.20 -10.82
C GLU A 38 -13.08 6.78 -11.15
N PHE A 39 -13.87 5.99 -11.88
CA PHE A 39 -13.48 4.64 -12.32
C PHE A 39 -12.41 4.67 -13.42
N GLN A 40 -12.38 5.70 -14.26
CA GLN A 40 -11.35 5.84 -15.29
C GLN A 40 -9.96 6.04 -14.70
N ARG A 41 -9.86 6.70 -13.55
CA ARG A 41 -8.58 6.90 -12.82
C ARG A 41 -8.03 5.60 -12.26
N LEU A 42 -8.89 4.70 -11.79
CA LEU A 42 -8.49 3.38 -11.26
C LEU A 42 -8.19 2.35 -12.36
N PHE A 43 -8.52 2.64 -13.61
CA PHE A 43 -8.36 1.69 -14.72
C PHE A 43 -6.91 1.26 -14.98
N PRO A 44 -5.88 2.13 -14.89
CA PRO A 44 -4.48 1.72 -15.00
C PRO A 44 -4.08 0.71 -13.91
N ALA A 45 -4.50 0.94 -12.66
CA ALA A 45 -4.26 0.01 -11.56
C ALA A 45 -4.98 -1.33 -11.78
N GLN A 46 -6.20 -1.33 -12.34
CA GLN A 46 -6.92 -2.54 -12.69
C GLN A 46 -6.19 -3.38 -13.74
N ARG A 47 -5.61 -2.77 -14.77
CA ARG A 47 -4.79 -3.48 -15.76
C ARG A 47 -3.54 -4.06 -15.14
N SER A 48 -2.89 -3.34 -14.24
CA SER A 48 -1.73 -3.83 -13.51
C SER A 48 -2.06 -5.04 -12.65
N VAL A 49 -3.21 -5.02 -11.94
CA VAL A 49 -3.74 -6.18 -11.21
C VAL A 49 -4.07 -7.33 -12.17
N GLY A 50 -4.70 -7.06 -13.30
CA GLY A 50 -4.98 -8.06 -14.33
C GLY A 50 -3.70 -8.71 -14.86
N THR A 51 -2.63 -7.94 -15.07
CA THR A 51 -1.32 -8.46 -15.47
C THR A 51 -0.71 -9.38 -14.41
N LEU A 52 -0.88 -9.06 -13.11
CA LEU A 52 -0.47 -9.96 -12.03
C LEU A 52 -1.15 -11.33 -12.14
N TYR A 53 -2.46 -11.36 -12.37
CA TYR A 53 -3.20 -12.59 -12.55
C TYR A 53 -2.72 -13.37 -13.79
N LEU A 54 -2.52 -12.69 -14.92
CA LEU A 54 -2.02 -13.33 -16.15
C LEU A 54 -0.64 -13.95 -15.92
N LEU A 55 0.26 -13.23 -15.27
CA LEU A 55 1.61 -13.74 -15.00
C LEU A 55 1.58 -14.98 -14.11
N GLN A 56 0.73 -15.01 -13.06
CA GLN A 56 0.59 -16.20 -12.21
C GLN A 56 0.09 -17.43 -12.99
N ALA A 57 -0.73 -17.21 -14.03
CA ALA A 57 -1.17 -18.32 -14.90
C ALA A 57 -0.05 -18.92 -15.74
N LEU A 58 1.13 -18.27 -15.85
CA LEU A 58 2.29 -18.80 -16.60
C LEU A 58 3.04 -19.93 -15.86
N GLU A 59 2.57 -20.40 -14.70
CA GLU A 59 3.05 -21.66 -14.08
C GLU A 59 2.57 -22.92 -14.84
N LEU A 60 2.01 -22.76 -16.02
CA LEU A 60 1.51 -23.85 -16.88
C LEU A 60 2.49 -25.01 -17.11
N PRO A 61 3.82 -24.81 -17.31
CA PRO A 61 4.77 -25.93 -17.45
C PRO A 61 4.73 -26.90 -16.27
N TYR A 62 4.58 -26.39 -15.05
CA TYR A 62 4.46 -27.23 -13.85
C TYR A 62 3.15 -28.05 -13.86
N LEU A 63 2.02 -27.44 -14.25
CA LEU A 63 0.76 -28.17 -14.39
C LEU A 63 0.85 -29.30 -15.42
N ILE A 64 1.50 -29.07 -16.56
CA ILE A 64 1.71 -30.10 -17.60
C ILE A 64 2.49 -31.28 -17.02
N GLN A 65 3.57 -31.01 -16.31
CA GLN A 65 4.39 -32.07 -15.72
C GLN A 65 3.68 -32.83 -14.60
N LEU A 66 2.85 -32.16 -13.81
CA LEU A 66 1.97 -32.81 -12.82
C LEU A 66 0.99 -33.78 -13.50
N GLY A 67 0.39 -33.38 -14.61
CA GLY A 67 -0.50 -34.24 -15.40
C GLY A 67 0.22 -35.47 -15.97
N LEU A 68 1.42 -35.30 -16.50
CA LEU A 68 2.26 -36.38 -17.00
C LEU A 68 2.74 -37.32 -15.88
N ALA A 69 3.17 -36.78 -14.74
CA ALA A 69 3.58 -37.57 -13.58
C ALA A 69 2.43 -38.39 -12.96
N ALA A 70 1.20 -37.89 -13.06
CA ALA A 70 0.01 -38.63 -12.63
C ALA A 70 -0.29 -39.87 -13.54
N THR A 71 0.18 -39.85 -14.78
CA THR A 71 -0.09 -40.90 -15.77
C THR A 71 1.12 -41.78 -16.07
N SER A 72 2.35 -41.30 -15.92
CA SER A 72 3.59 -42.00 -16.25
C SER A 72 4.69 -41.65 -15.22
N ALA A 73 5.30 -42.71 -14.63
CA ALA A 73 6.30 -42.57 -13.56
C ALA A 73 7.68 -42.10 -14.09
N THR A 74 7.79 -40.86 -14.61
CA THR A 74 9.08 -40.28 -15.01
C THR A 74 9.38 -39.03 -14.14
N ASP A 75 10.23 -39.24 -13.12
CA ASP A 75 10.49 -38.23 -12.07
C ASP A 75 11.47 -37.11 -12.47
N SER A 76 12.32 -37.28 -13.49
CA SER A 76 13.41 -36.33 -13.77
C SER A 76 12.97 -34.97 -14.33
N THR A 77 11.82 -34.89 -14.98
CA THR A 77 11.27 -33.63 -15.54
C THR A 77 10.42 -32.86 -14.56
N PHE A 78 9.85 -33.56 -13.57
CA PHE A 78 9.03 -32.95 -12.54
C PHE A 78 9.81 -31.98 -11.63
N ASP A 79 11.00 -32.38 -11.17
CA ASP A 79 11.85 -31.54 -10.32
C ASP A 79 12.27 -30.26 -11.05
N SER A 80 12.55 -30.35 -12.36
CA SER A 80 12.86 -29.16 -13.16
C SER A 80 11.66 -28.21 -13.32
N ALA A 81 10.47 -28.76 -13.46
CA ALA A 81 9.24 -27.97 -13.53
C ALA A 81 8.89 -27.30 -12.19
N LEU A 82 9.13 -28.01 -11.08
CA LEU A 82 8.99 -27.45 -9.73
C LEU A 82 9.97 -26.30 -9.51
N LEU A 83 11.25 -26.49 -9.88
CA LEU A 83 12.26 -25.44 -9.81
C LEU A 83 11.87 -24.22 -10.65
N TYR A 84 11.35 -24.43 -11.86
CA TYR A 84 10.85 -23.36 -12.72
C TYR A 84 9.70 -22.57 -12.04
N ALA A 85 8.69 -23.28 -11.55
CA ALA A 85 7.52 -22.65 -10.92
C ALA A 85 7.88 -21.88 -9.65
N ASN A 86 8.76 -22.44 -8.82
CA ASN A 86 9.24 -21.78 -7.62
C ASN A 86 10.11 -20.55 -7.94
N THR A 87 10.98 -20.63 -8.97
CA THR A 87 11.76 -19.49 -9.48
C THR A 87 10.85 -18.41 -10.05
N PHE A 88 9.85 -18.82 -10.82
CA PHE A 88 8.85 -17.91 -11.38
C PHE A 88 8.13 -17.14 -10.28
N ALA A 89 7.55 -17.83 -9.30
CA ALA A 89 6.83 -17.21 -8.20
C ALA A 89 7.73 -16.24 -7.39
N LEU A 90 8.98 -16.66 -7.10
CA LEU A 90 9.91 -15.87 -6.32
C LEU A 90 10.33 -14.57 -7.02
N LEU A 91 10.50 -14.57 -8.34
CA LEU A 91 11.02 -13.42 -9.07
C LEU A 91 9.92 -12.52 -9.63
N ILE A 92 8.87 -13.08 -10.19
CA ILE A 92 7.83 -12.29 -10.88
C ILE A 92 6.90 -11.61 -9.90
N PHE A 93 6.57 -12.26 -8.79
CA PHE A 93 5.61 -11.72 -7.83
C PHE A 93 6.06 -10.40 -7.20
N PRO A 94 7.28 -10.26 -6.68
CA PRO A 94 7.76 -9.00 -6.11
C PRO A 94 7.78 -7.83 -7.10
N ILE A 95 8.19 -8.08 -8.36
CA ILE A 95 8.22 -7.04 -9.40
C ILE A 95 6.80 -6.57 -9.71
N GLN A 96 5.89 -7.51 -9.90
CA GLN A 96 4.51 -7.18 -10.27
C GLN A 96 3.80 -6.47 -9.13
N MET A 97 4.04 -6.86 -7.86
CA MET A 97 3.54 -6.14 -6.69
C MET A 97 4.08 -4.71 -6.63
N LEU A 98 5.35 -4.51 -6.93
CA LEU A 98 5.96 -3.18 -7.00
C LEU A 98 5.24 -2.30 -8.04
N ILE A 99 5.09 -2.79 -9.27
CA ILE A 99 4.42 -2.07 -10.36
C ILE A 99 2.94 -1.80 -10.03
N MET A 100 2.26 -2.77 -9.42
CA MET A 100 0.88 -2.62 -9.00
C MET A 100 0.73 -1.53 -7.94
N CYS A 101 1.58 -1.53 -6.92
CA CYS A 101 1.57 -0.50 -5.88
C CYS A 101 1.88 0.89 -6.45
N GLU A 102 2.88 1.00 -7.34
CA GLU A 102 3.19 2.27 -8.00
C GLU A 102 2.00 2.76 -8.86
N SER A 103 1.40 1.89 -9.64
CA SER A 103 0.25 2.26 -10.50
C SER A 103 -1.00 2.65 -9.70
N TYR A 104 -1.14 2.13 -8.47
CA TYR A 104 -2.28 2.40 -7.61
C TYR A 104 -2.11 3.70 -6.81
N PHE A 105 -0.93 3.90 -6.22
CA PHE A 105 -0.67 5.05 -5.34
C PHE A 105 -0.10 6.27 -6.07
N PHE A 106 0.39 6.11 -7.30
CA PHE A 106 0.95 7.18 -8.12
C PHE A 106 0.44 7.08 -9.57
N PRO A 107 -0.87 7.26 -9.81
CA PRO A 107 -1.49 7.03 -11.13
C PRO A 107 -1.00 7.99 -12.21
N SER A 108 -0.65 9.24 -11.89
CA SER A 108 -0.14 10.24 -12.84
C SER A 108 1.32 10.01 -13.22
N LYS A 109 2.04 9.21 -12.44
CA LYS A 109 3.44 8.92 -12.72
C LYS A 109 3.55 8.05 -13.98
N LYS A 110 3.98 8.66 -15.10
CA LYS A 110 4.30 7.91 -16.31
C LYS A 110 5.47 6.99 -16.03
N HIS A 111 5.23 5.68 -16.02
CA HIS A 111 6.31 4.72 -15.90
C HIS A 111 7.18 4.75 -17.16
N PRO A 112 8.45 5.13 -17.08
CA PRO A 112 9.32 5.08 -18.23
C PRO A 112 9.44 3.63 -18.72
N PRO A 113 9.57 3.39 -20.05
CA PRO A 113 9.73 2.05 -20.60
C PRO A 113 10.90 1.28 -19.97
N LEU A 114 11.88 2.00 -19.44
CA LEU A 114 13.00 1.46 -18.65
C LEU A 114 12.55 0.68 -17.41
N HIS A 115 11.35 0.95 -16.88
CA HIS A 115 10.80 0.25 -15.71
C HIS A 115 10.55 -1.24 -16.01
N TYR A 116 10.16 -1.57 -17.25
CA TYR A 116 9.96 -2.94 -17.67
C TYR A 116 11.27 -3.74 -17.81
N LEU A 117 12.43 -3.07 -17.86
CA LEU A 117 13.74 -3.75 -17.81
C LEU A 117 13.97 -4.49 -16.48
N LEU A 118 13.19 -4.18 -15.44
CA LEU A 118 13.21 -4.93 -14.20
C LEU A 118 12.86 -6.42 -14.39
N TYR A 119 12.06 -6.74 -15.41
CA TYR A 119 11.72 -8.14 -15.71
C TYR A 119 12.85 -8.89 -16.43
N LEU A 120 13.83 -8.19 -16.99
CA LEU A 120 14.85 -8.82 -17.84
C LEU A 120 15.66 -9.90 -17.11
N PRO A 121 16.20 -9.70 -15.87
CA PRO A 121 16.92 -10.74 -15.16
C PRO A 121 16.05 -11.98 -14.88
N ALA A 122 14.79 -11.75 -14.48
CA ALA A 122 13.84 -12.83 -14.25
C ALA A 122 13.51 -13.58 -15.54
N ALA A 123 13.26 -12.86 -16.63
CA ALA A 123 12.97 -13.45 -17.95
C ALA A 123 14.12 -14.30 -18.47
N LEU A 124 15.38 -13.87 -18.29
CA LEU A 124 16.56 -14.63 -18.69
C LEU A 124 16.69 -15.94 -17.89
N LEU A 125 16.50 -15.89 -16.56
CA LEU A 125 16.54 -17.09 -15.71
C LEU A 125 15.42 -18.07 -16.06
N LEU A 126 14.21 -17.56 -16.29
CA LEU A 126 13.07 -18.40 -16.66
C LEU A 126 13.22 -18.99 -18.06
N ALA A 127 13.75 -18.23 -19.02
CA ALA A 127 14.04 -18.74 -20.37
C ALA A 127 15.09 -19.87 -20.34
N LEU A 128 16.07 -19.79 -19.45
CA LEU A 128 17.05 -20.86 -19.23
C LEU A 128 16.41 -22.13 -18.67
N LEU A 129 15.44 -21.99 -17.75
CA LEU A 129 14.78 -23.13 -17.10
C LEU A 129 13.65 -23.74 -17.93
N LEU A 130 13.00 -22.95 -18.80
CA LEU A 130 11.80 -23.34 -19.53
C LEU A 130 11.94 -24.63 -20.35
N PRO A 131 13.02 -24.85 -21.14
CA PRO A 131 13.18 -26.11 -21.91
C PRO A 131 13.21 -27.33 -21.00
N SER A 132 13.88 -27.24 -19.85
CA SER A 132 13.93 -28.33 -18.88
C SER A 132 12.58 -28.55 -18.18
N ALA A 133 11.87 -27.50 -17.86
CA ALA A 133 10.52 -27.55 -17.27
C ALA A 133 9.50 -28.20 -18.22
N LEU A 134 9.68 -28.03 -19.53
CA LEU A 134 8.83 -28.66 -20.55
C LEU A 134 9.26 -30.10 -20.89
N GLY A 135 10.38 -30.59 -20.33
CA GLY A 135 10.91 -31.90 -20.64
C GLY A 135 11.63 -32.00 -22.00
N LEU A 136 11.92 -30.85 -22.63
CA LEU A 136 12.59 -30.77 -23.94
C LEU A 136 14.13 -30.88 -23.82
N ALA A 137 14.67 -30.60 -22.66
CA ALA A 137 16.10 -30.67 -22.36
C ALA A 137 16.32 -31.10 -20.91
N VAL A 138 17.48 -31.66 -20.61
CA VAL A 138 17.88 -32.01 -19.23
C VAL A 138 18.82 -30.93 -18.71
N LEU A 139 18.47 -30.31 -17.60
CA LEU A 139 19.34 -29.35 -16.93
C LEU A 139 20.48 -30.11 -16.21
N PRO A 140 21.76 -29.81 -16.54
CA PRO A 140 22.87 -30.46 -15.84
C PRO A 140 22.84 -30.16 -14.33
N ALA A 141 22.99 -31.19 -13.50
CA ALA A 141 22.97 -31.05 -12.04
C ALA A 141 23.98 -30.01 -11.51
N ALA A 142 25.11 -29.85 -12.17
CA ALA A 142 26.14 -28.86 -11.85
C ALA A 142 25.67 -27.40 -12.04
N VAL A 143 24.64 -27.15 -12.86
CA VAL A 143 24.10 -25.79 -13.14
C VAL A 143 23.06 -25.37 -12.11
N ILE A 144 22.36 -26.34 -11.51
CA ILE A 144 21.25 -26.06 -10.55
C ILE A 144 21.68 -25.13 -9.39
N PRO A 145 22.83 -25.37 -8.71
CA PRO A 145 23.26 -24.48 -7.62
C PRO A 145 23.48 -23.02 -8.06
N TRP A 146 24.03 -22.84 -9.25
CA TRP A 146 24.28 -21.50 -9.82
C TRP A 146 22.99 -20.78 -10.19
N VAL A 147 22.02 -21.51 -10.74
CA VAL A 147 20.68 -20.96 -10.99
C VAL A 147 20.01 -20.56 -9.69
N LYS A 148 20.06 -21.43 -8.66
CA LYS A 148 19.52 -21.11 -7.33
C LYS A 148 20.19 -19.89 -6.71
N ALA A 149 21.51 -19.76 -6.81
CA ALA A 149 22.26 -18.62 -6.30
C ALA A 149 21.92 -17.32 -7.07
N ALA A 150 21.86 -17.38 -8.41
CA ALA A 150 21.47 -16.23 -9.24
C ALA A 150 20.03 -15.78 -8.94
N THR A 151 19.12 -16.73 -8.81
CA THR A 151 17.72 -16.45 -8.43
C THR A 151 17.64 -15.76 -7.08
N ALA A 152 18.36 -16.25 -6.07
CA ALA A 152 18.39 -15.64 -4.73
C ALA A 152 18.95 -14.21 -4.77
N LEU A 153 20.01 -13.96 -5.55
CA LEU A 153 20.59 -12.63 -5.71
C LEU A 153 19.60 -11.65 -6.35
N VAL A 154 18.95 -12.05 -7.44
CA VAL A 154 17.94 -11.23 -8.13
C VAL A 154 16.75 -10.96 -7.20
N PHE A 155 16.29 -12.00 -6.48
CA PHE A 155 15.22 -11.84 -5.49
C PHE A 155 15.56 -10.83 -4.40
N LEU A 156 16.77 -10.85 -3.84
CA LEU A 156 17.18 -9.89 -2.82
C LEU A 156 17.12 -8.44 -3.32
N ILE A 157 17.48 -8.20 -4.59
CA ILE A 157 17.37 -6.88 -5.21
C ILE A 157 15.88 -6.46 -5.31
N TYR A 158 15.01 -7.35 -5.77
CA TYR A 158 13.58 -7.07 -5.91
C TYR A 158 12.90 -6.89 -4.56
N PHE A 159 13.23 -7.74 -3.58
CA PHE A 159 12.73 -7.63 -2.21
C PHE A 159 13.10 -6.28 -1.58
N TRP A 160 14.36 -5.88 -1.69
CA TRP A 160 14.82 -4.59 -1.18
C TRP A 160 14.09 -3.40 -1.82
N ARG A 161 13.88 -3.43 -3.15
CA ARG A 161 13.08 -2.41 -3.85
C ARG A 161 11.64 -2.40 -3.38
N SER A 162 11.03 -3.56 -3.20
CA SER A 162 9.64 -3.69 -2.69
C SER A 162 9.50 -3.14 -1.28
N VAL A 163 10.47 -3.41 -0.39
CA VAL A 163 10.50 -2.86 0.97
C VAL A 163 10.61 -1.33 0.93
N ARG A 164 11.51 -0.79 0.12
CA ARG A 164 11.65 0.67 -0.02
C ARG A 164 10.39 1.34 -0.56
N MET A 165 9.74 0.71 -1.54
CA MET A 165 8.48 1.22 -2.06
C MET A 165 7.38 1.17 -1.00
N ALA A 166 7.25 0.06 -0.28
CA ALA A 166 6.29 -0.07 0.81
C ALA A 166 6.50 1.00 1.89
N GLN A 167 7.74 1.28 2.26
CA GLN A 167 8.10 2.35 3.19
C GLN A 167 7.72 3.73 2.63
N LYS A 168 8.04 3.99 1.35
CA LYS A 168 7.67 5.26 0.70
C LYS A 168 6.16 5.46 0.74
N ILE A 169 5.37 4.47 0.32
CA ILE A 169 3.91 4.52 0.36
C ILE A 169 3.41 4.76 1.79
N GLY A 170 3.95 4.03 2.76
CA GLY A 170 3.55 4.18 4.16
C GLY A 170 3.82 5.58 4.72
N ASN A 171 4.98 6.15 4.41
CA ASN A 171 5.33 7.51 4.83
C ASN A 171 4.40 8.54 4.16
N THR A 172 4.21 8.44 2.83
CA THR A 172 3.34 9.35 2.08
C THR A 172 1.89 9.33 2.61
N ILE A 173 1.35 8.14 2.91
CA ILE A 173 0.00 8.01 3.49
C ILE A 173 -0.05 8.63 4.89
N ARG A 174 0.99 8.42 5.69
CA ARG A 174 1.08 8.99 7.03
C ARG A 174 1.14 10.52 6.97
N ASP A 175 2.02 11.07 6.13
CA ASP A 175 2.17 12.52 5.98
C ASP A 175 0.86 13.17 5.51
N ALA A 176 0.17 12.54 4.55
CA ALA A 176 -1.14 12.99 4.08
C ALA A 176 -2.21 12.92 5.19
N SER A 177 -2.20 11.88 6.03
CA SER A 177 -3.14 11.78 7.15
C SER A 177 -2.90 12.87 8.20
N GLU A 178 -1.64 13.15 8.52
CA GLU A 178 -1.25 14.17 9.49
C GLU A 178 -1.52 15.62 9.00
N GLN A 179 -1.56 15.82 7.68
CA GLN A 179 -1.93 17.11 7.08
C GLN A 179 -3.44 17.34 7.00
N ALA A 180 -4.24 16.29 6.91
CA ALA A 180 -5.67 16.39 6.63
C ALA A 180 -6.57 16.19 7.86
N TYR A 181 -6.15 15.40 8.84
CA TYR A 181 -6.99 14.93 9.94
C TYR A 181 -6.37 15.23 11.31
N ALA A 182 -7.22 15.61 12.25
CA ALA A 182 -6.83 15.85 13.65
C ALA A 182 -6.79 14.56 14.48
N ASP A 183 -7.48 13.51 14.08
CA ASP A 183 -7.49 12.21 14.73
C ASP A 183 -7.18 11.10 13.69
N GLU A 184 -6.22 10.22 14.01
CA GLU A 184 -5.89 9.05 13.17
C GLU A 184 -7.10 8.13 12.95
N ASP A 185 -8.05 8.10 13.89
CA ASP A 185 -9.25 7.28 13.80
C ASP A 185 -10.25 7.81 12.75
N ASP A 186 -10.16 9.08 12.38
CA ASP A 186 -11.00 9.72 11.36
C ASP A 186 -10.49 9.49 9.95
N PHE A 187 -9.23 9.06 9.83
CA PHE A 187 -8.65 8.76 8.54
C PHE A 187 -9.34 7.56 7.88
N PRO A 188 -9.94 7.74 6.68
CA PRO A 188 -10.80 6.73 6.08
C PRO A 188 -10.07 5.44 5.70
N VAL A 189 -8.74 5.48 5.60
CA VAL A 189 -7.91 4.38 5.12
C VAL A 189 -7.06 3.79 6.26
N ARG A 190 -7.71 3.35 7.34
CA ARG A 190 -7.02 2.76 8.51
C ARG A 190 -6.12 1.58 8.17
N PHE A 191 -6.43 0.81 7.14
CA PHE A 191 -5.62 -0.33 6.71
C PHE A 191 -4.41 0.09 5.85
N ALA A 192 -4.38 1.33 5.31
CA ALA A 192 -3.29 1.77 4.45
C ALA A 192 -1.93 1.71 5.16
N GLY A 193 -1.88 2.03 6.46
CA GLY A 193 -0.69 1.83 7.28
C GLY A 193 -0.26 0.37 7.44
N ARG A 194 -1.17 -0.59 7.22
CA ARG A 194 -0.89 -2.03 7.27
C ARG A 194 -0.60 -2.62 5.90
N ILE A 195 -1.15 -2.05 4.83
CA ILE A 195 -1.01 -2.55 3.46
C ILE A 195 0.46 -2.53 3.00
N GLN A 196 1.28 -1.63 3.55
CA GLN A 196 2.72 -1.58 3.30
C GLN A 196 3.45 -2.87 3.67
N TRP A 197 2.93 -3.66 4.63
CA TRP A 197 3.52 -4.92 5.09
C TRP A 197 3.11 -6.12 4.23
N LEU A 198 2.03 -5.99 3.45
CA LEU A 198 1.51 -7.08 2.61
C LEU A 198 2.53 -7.56 1.56
N PRO A 199 3.19 -6.68 0.78
CA PRO A 199 4.22 -7.10 -0.17
C PRO A 199 5.37 -7.83 0.51
N ILE A 200 5.78 -7.38 1.70
CA ILE A 200 6.86 -7.99 2.48
C ILE A 200 6.48 -9.40 2.93
N GLY A 201 5.27 -9.57 3.49
CA GLY A 201 4.76 -10.87 3.91
C GLY A 201 4.65 -11.87 2.75
N ILE A 202 4.18 -11.42 1.59
CA ILE A 202 4.07 -12.24 0.39
C ILE A 202 5.45 -12.64 -0.14
N CYS A 203 6.40 -11.70 -0.23
CA CYS A 203 7.77 -12.00 -0.64
C CYS A 203 8.43 -13.01 0.31
N ALA A 204 8.23 -12.88 1.62
CA ALA A 204 8.74 -13.82 2.61
C ALA A 204 8.14 -15.22 2.41
N ALA A 205 6.82 -15.33 2.18
CA ALA A 205 6.16 -16.60 1.90
C ALA A 205 6.69 -17.26 0.62
N MET A 206 6.95 -16.47 -0.44
CA MET A 206 7.58 -16.98 -1.67
C MET A 206 9.01 -17.47 -1.45
N ALA A 207 9.79 -16.75 -0.62
CA ALA A 207 11.16 -17.18 -0.27
C ALA A 207 11.15 -18.49 0.53
N ILE A 208 10.25 -18.65 1.49
CA ILE A 208 10.08 -19.89 2.25
C ILE A 208 9.72 -21.04 1.30
N ASN A 209 8.75 -20.83 0.40
CA ASN A 209 8.37 -21.85 -0.60
C ASN A 209 9.54 -22.27 -1.49
N TYR A 210 10.37 -21.32 -1.89
CA TYR A 210 11.56 -21.60 -2.72
C TYR A 210 12.63 -22.39 -1.95
N LEU A 211 12.83 -22.10 -0.67
CA LEU A 211 13.81 -22.80 0.17
C LEU A 211 13.39 -24.21 0.55
N VAL A 212 12.10 -24.41 0.81
CA VAL A 212 11.54 -25.72 1.16
C VAL A 212 11.55 -26.65 -0.03
N ASP A 213 11.29 -26.13 -1.24
CA ASP A 213 11.35 -26.83 -2.53
C ASP A 213 10.58 -28.19 -2.53
N ASP A 214 9.43 -28.21 -1.84
CA ASP A 214 8.56 -29.37 -1.69
C ASP A 214 7.25 -29.17 -2.44
N PRO A 215 6.81 -30.13 -3.28
CA PRO A 215 5.59 -30.00 -4.07
C PRO A 215 4.33 -29.94 -3.23
N THR A 216 4.31 -30.57 -2.06
CA THR A 216 3.16 -30.55 -1.15
C THR A 216 3.01 -29.15 -0.54
N PHE A 217 4.12 -28.56 -0.12
CA PHE A 217 4.14 -27.18 0.38
C PHE A 217 3.68 -26.19 -0.69
N LYS A 218 4.13 -26.38 -1.94
CA LYS A 218 3.66 -25.58 -3.08
C LYS A 218 2.16 -25.71 -3.29
N ALA A 219 1.58 -26.91 -3.20
CA ALA A 219 0.15 -27.10 -3.36
C ALA A 219 -0.66 -26.42 -2.25
N VAL A 220 -0.20 -26.48 -1.01
CA VAL A 220 -0.83 -25.73 0.12
C VAL A 220 -0.79 -24.22 -0.16
N ARG A 221 0.34 -23.72 -0.63
CA ARG A 221 0.47 -22.33 -1.09
C ARG A 221 -0.57 -22.00 -2.16
N ASP A 222 -0.69 -22.81 -3.21
CA ASP A 222 -1.58 -22.59 -4.35
C ASP A 222 -3.05 -22.53 -3.90
N VAL A 223 -3.46 -23.39 -2.96
CA VAL A 223 -4.82 -23.36 -2.36
C VAL A 223 -5.05 -22.08 -1.59
N ILE A 224 -4.10 -21.67 -0.74
CA ILE A 224 -4.21 -20.42 0.04
C ILE A 224 -4.29 -19.21 -0.89
N PHE A 225 -3.42 -19.15 -1.89
CA PHE A 225 -3.41 -18.04 -2.85
C PHE A 225 -4.64 -18.04 -3.75
N THR A 226 -5.21 -19.20 -4.08
CA THR A 226 -6.50 -19.28 -4.77
C THR A 226 -7.58 -18.56 -3.95
N GLY A 227 -7.68 -18.85 -2.66
CA GLY A 227 -8.61 -18.17 -1.77
C GLY A 227 -8.38 -16.67 -1.68
N ILE A 228 -7.11 -16.25 -1.52
CA ILE A 228 -6.73 -14.83 -1.47
C ILE A 228 -7.05 -14.13 -2.81
N ASN A 229 -6.76 -14.75 -3.94
CA ASN A 229 -7.02 -14.20 -5.26
C ASN A 229 -8.52 -14.03 -5.54
N VAL A 230 -9.35 -15.00 -5.15
CA VAL A 230 -10.81 -14.88 -5.23
C VAL A 230 -11.31 -13.73 -4.36
N TRP A 231 -10.88 -13.68 -3.11
CA TRP A 231 -11.24 -12.62 -2.18
C TRP A 231 -10.81 -11.25 -2.70
N PHE A 232 -9.57 -11.11 -3.16
CA PHE A 232 -9.04 -9.87 -3.74
C PHE A 232 -9.77 -9.48 -5.03
N CYS A 233 -10.13 -10.47 -5.87
CA CYS A 233 -10.91 -10.22 -7.07
C CYS A 233 -12.29 -9.66 -6.73
N ILE A 234 -12.99 -10.24 -5.75
CA ILE A 234 -14.29 -9.75 -5.27
C ILE A 234 -14.19 -8.34 -4.70
N LEU A 235 -13.20 -8.10 -3.86
CA LEU A 235 -12.95 -6.78 -3.29
C LEU A 235 -12.74 -5.70 -4.36
N THR A 236 -12.00 -6.02 -5.40
CA THR A 236 -11.62 -5.08 -6.45
C THR A 236 -12.63 -4.99 -7.62
N LEU A 237 -13.68 -5.82 -7.63
CA LEU A 237 -14.81 -5.69 -8.57
C LEU A 237 -15.79 -4.58 -8.18
N ASN A 238 -15.86 -4.25 -6.89
CA ASN A 238 -16.76 -3.21 -6.41
C ASN A 238 -15.96 -2.12 -5.68
N PRO A 239 -15.40 -1.15 -6.42
CA PRO A 239 -14.60 -0.08 -5.84
C PRO A 239 -15.35 0.76 -4.80
N TRP A 240 -16.69 0.79 -4.85
CA TRP A 240 -17.53 1.51 -3.90
C TRP A 240 -17.55 0.92 -2.47
N ARG A 241 -17.18 -0.32 -2.32
CA ARG A 241 -17.13 -0.99 -1.00
C ARG A 241 -15.76 -1.01 -0.35
N THR A 242 -14.73 -0.77 -1.13
CA THR A 242 -13.38 -0.98 -0.68
C THR A 242 -12.59 0.31 -0.80
N VAL A 243 -12.27 0.98 0.21
CA VAL A 243 -10.97 1.60 0.33
C VAL A 243 -10.89 3.09 0.04
N LEU A 244 -11.59 3.60 -0.95
CA LEU A 244 -11.47 4.99 -1.33
C LEU A 244 -12.79 5.71 -1.01
N SER A 245 -12.87 6.25 0.21
CA SER A 245 -13.81 7.33 0.43
C SER A 245 -13.39 8.51 -0.48
N PRO A 246 -14.30 9.40 -0.86
CA PRO A 246 -13.94 10.61 -1.63
C PRO A 246 -12.81 11.44 -1.00
N ALA A 247 -12.59 11.27 0.31
CA ALA A 247 -11.48 11.90 1.03
C ALA A 247 -10.13 11.23 0.73
N ALA A 248 -10.07 9.90 0.60
CA ALA A 248 -8.84 9.21 0.23
C ALA A 248 -8.43 9.50 -1.22
N ASP A 249 -9.39 9.65 -2.14
CA ASP A 249 -9.13 10.08 -3.50
C ASP A 249 -8.54 11.47 -3.59
N ARG A 250 -9.04 12.43 -2.79
CA ARG A 250 -8.46 13.77 -2.69
C ARG A 250 -7.03 13.73 -2.19
N ILE A 251 -6.72 12.88 -1.20
CA ILE A 251 -5.37 12.72 -0.65
C ILE A 251 -4.44 12.13 -1.71
N ILE A 252 -4.88 11.12 -2.44
CA ILE A 252 -4.09 10.52 -3.54
C ILE A 252 -3.87 11.55 -4.66
N GLN A 253 -4.89 12.35 -5.00
CA GLN A 253 -4.77 13.44 -5.98
C GLN A 253 -3.81 14.52 -5.52
N GLN A 254 -3.82 14.88 -4.24
CA GLN A 254 -2.93 15.87 -3.67
C GLN A 254 -1.48 15.38 -3.69
N ILE A 255 -1.24 14.13 -3.30
CA ILE A 255 0.07 13.47 -3.37
C ILE A 255 0.58 13.44 -4.81
N ASP A 256 -0.30 13.15 -5.76
CA ASP A 256 0.03 13.03 -7.17
C ASP A 256 0.36 14.41 -7.78
N SER A 257 -0.39 15.45 -7.42
CA SER A 257 -0.12 16.84 -7.84
C SER A 257 1.17 17.41 -7.25
N GLU A 258 1.52 17.05 -6.03
CA GLU A 258 2.79 17.43 -5.41
C GLU A 258 3.98 16.73 -6.08
N ALA A 259 3.82 15.47 -6.48
CA ALA A 259 4.86 14.74 -7.22
C ALA A 259 5.09 15.30 -8.64
N GLU A 260 4.05 15.82 -9.30
CA GLU A 260 4.18 16.51 -10.59
C GLU A 260 4.86 17.89 -10.47
N THR A 261 4.63 18.58 -9.35
CA THR A 261 5.22 19.91 -9.12
C THR A 261 6.73 19.81 -8.85
N ASP A 262 7.21 18.76 -8.22
CA ASP A 262 8.65 18.53 -7.99
C ASP A 262 9.41 18.18 -9.28
N GLU A 263 8.76 17.60 -10.28
CA GLU A 263 9.40 17.31 -11.59
C GLU A 263 9.38 18.52 -12.56
N THR A 264 8.48 19.52 -12.33
CA THR A 264 8.29 20.65 -13.26
C THR A 264 8.87 21.99 -12.76
N THR A 265 9.39 22.08 -11.55
CA THR A 265 9.87 23.35 -10.96
C THR A 265 11.31 23.73 -11.34
N VAL A 266 11.73 23.52 -12.57
CA VAL A 266 12.98 24.11 -13.11
C VAL A 266 12.74 25.12 -14.24
N GLU A 267 11.53 25.54 -14.56
CA GLU A 267 11.40 26.69 -15.51
C GLU A 267 10.12 27.51 -15.30
N ASN A 268 10.33 28.82 -15.07
CA ASN A 268 9.44 29.96 -15.34
C ASN A 268 8.19 30.13 -14.50
N THR A 269 8.36 30.53 -13.23
CA THR A 269 7.35 31.37 -12.57
C THR A 269 7.86 32.82 -12.56
N PRO A 270 7.07 33.82 -13.05
CA PRO A 270 7.43 35.22 -12.92
C PRO A 270 7.57 35.58 -11.44
N PRO A 271 8.43 36.56 -11.06
CA PRO A 271 8.64 36.94 -9.66
C PRO A 271 7.34 37.49 -9.09
N ILE A 272 6.58 36.67 -8.39
CA ILE A 272 5.48 37.10 -7.53
C ILE A 272 6.11 37.96 -6.44
N ASP A 273 5.55 39.14 -6.23
CA ASP A 273 5.99 40.08 -5.20
C ASP A 273 5.97 39.37 -3.83
N ARG A 274 7.15 38.91 -3.38
CA ARG A 274 7.34 38.13 -2.15
C ARG A 274 6.81 38.87 -0.92
N SER A 275 6.89 40.19 -0.90
CA SER A 275 6.45 41.01 0.24
C SER A 275 4.94 40.99 0.44
N LEU A 276 4.15 41.02 -0.64
CA LEU A 276 2.70 40.91 -0.60
C LEU A 276 2.24 39.48 -0.21
N SER A 277 3.01 38.48 -0.60
CA SER A 277 2.74 37.08 -0.24
C SER A 277 3.01 36.82 1.24
N GLU A 278 4.08 37.39 1.80
CA GLU A 278 4.43 37.26 3.23
C GLU A 278 3.43 37.96 4.15
N ALA A 279 3.00 39.17 3.82
CA ALA A 279 1.99 39.91 4.60
C ALA A 279 0.62 39.17 4.64
N ARG A 280 0.25 38.51 3.52
CA ARG A 280 -0.97 37.70 3.45
C ARG A 280 -0.85 36.43 4.29
N LEU A 281 0.33 35.82 4.32
CA LEU A 281 0.57 34.64 5.15
C LEU A 281 0.58 34.99 6.65
N ASP A 282 1.11 36.16 7.04
CA ASP A 282 1.07 36.65 8.41
C ASP A 282 -0.38 36.95 8.87
N ASP A 283 -1.20 37.57 8.00
CA ASP A 283 -2.61 37.74 8.26
C ASP A 283 -3.34 36.41 8.42
N LEU A 284 -3.09 35.47 7.51
CA LEU A 284 -3.67 34.14 7.56
C LEU A 284 -3.28 33.39 8.85
N ALA A 285 -2.00 33.42 9.22
CA ALA A 285 -1.50 32.83 10.45
C ALA A 285 -2.16 33.46 11.70
N SER A 286 -2.31 34.79 11.71
CA SER A 286 -2.97 35.50 12.79
C SER A 286 -4.45 35.13 12.91
N ARG A 287 -5.17 35.04 11.81
CA ARG A 287 -6.57 34.58 11.77
C ARG A 287 -6.73 33.13 12.22
N LEU A 288 -5.80 32.27 11.82
CA LEU A 288 -5.76 30.87 12.24
C LEU A 288 -5.53 30.76 13.76
N ASP A 289 -4.56 31.51 14.31
CA ASP A 289 -4.30 31.53 15.75
C ASP A 289 -5.52 32.06 16.54
N HIS A 290 -6.22 33.07 16.01
CA HIS A 290 -7.46 33.56 16.59
C HIS A 290 -8.55 32.48 16.66
N LEU A 291 -8.81 31.75 15.58
CA LEU A 291 -9.77 30.64 15.55
C LEU A 291 -9.42 29.56 16.59
N MET A 292 -8.13 29.27 16.77
CA MET A 292 -7.68 28.27 17.75
C MET A 292 -7.84 28.78 19.20
N ARG A 293 -7.53 30.04 19.50
CA ARG A 293 -7.51 30.55 20.89
C ARG A 293 -8.83 31.12 21.38
N HIS A 294 -9.58 31.74 20.50
CA HIS A 294 -10.84 32.44 20.88
C HIS A 294 -12.08 31.61 20.54
N ASP A 295 -12.13 31.02 19.35
CA ASP A 295 -13.29 30.24 18.93
C ASP A 295 -13.21 28.77 19.35
N LEU A 296 -12.07 28.35 19.93
CA LEU A 296 -11.79 26.99 20.41
C LEU A 296 -12.13 25.92 19.36
N LEU A 297 -11.87 26.24 18.10
CA LEU A 297 -12.27 25.40 16.96
C LEU A 297 -11.72 23.96 17.06
N PHE A 298 -10.61 23.76 17.75
CA PHE A 298 -10.01 22.46 17.99
C PHE A 298 -10.91 21.51 18.80
N THR A 299 -11.94 22.04 19.50
CA THR A 299 -12.91 21.23 20.25
C THR A 299 -13.97 20.58 19.35
N GLU A 300 -14.08 20.98 18.09
CA GLU A 300 -14.97 20.32 17.15
C GLU A 300 -14.48 18.89 16.89
N GLU A 301 -15.40 17.92 17.07
CA GLU A 301 -15.14 16.53 16.76
C GLU A 301 -14.98 16.35 15.23
N HIS A 302 -14.10 15.48 14.80
CA HIS A 302 -13.84 15.19 13.37
C HIS A 302 -13.40 16.40 12.53
N ILE A 303 -12.73 17.39 13.13
CA ILE A 303 -12.23 18.54 12.39
C ILE A 303 -11.19 18.12 11.33
N MET A 304 -11.33 18.67 10.12
CA MET A 304 -10.44 18.44 8.99
C MET A 304 -9.80 19.74 8.50
N SER A 305 -8.65 19.66 7.86
CA SER A 305 -7.97 20.82 7.25
C SER A 305 -8.85 21.55 6.22
N ASP A 306 -9.69 20.81 5.47
CA ASP A 306 -10.65 21.39 4.51
C ASP A 306 -11.66 22.33 5.19
N THR A 307 -12.10 22.00 6.41
CA THR A 307 -12.99 22.87 7.19
C THR A 307 -12.32 24.21 7.50
N LEU A 308 -11.03 24.17 7.87
CA LEU A 308 -10.24 25.38 8.10
C LEU A 308 -10.01 26.17 6.83
N CYS A 309 -9.70 25.48 5.71
CA CYS A 309 -9.55 26.13 4.41
C CYS A 309 -10.82 26.91 4.02
N GLN A 310 -11.99 26.33 4.23
CA GLN A 310 -13.28 26.99 3.94
C GLN A 310 -13.52 28.19 4.84
N ARG A 311 -13.30 28.06 6.16
CA ARG A 311 -13.50 29.17 7.14
C ARG A 311 -12.52 30.33 6.92
N LEU A 312 -11.30 30.04 6.53
CA LEU A 312 -10.26 31.03 6.27
C LEU A 312 -10.25 31.54 4.83
N ALA A 313 -11.09 30.99 3.94
CA ALA A 313 -11.14 31.28 2.50
C ALA A 313 -9.73 31.12 1.86
N THR A 314 -9.08 30.00 2.13
CA THR A 314 -7.72 29.67 1.68
C THR A 314 -7.66 28.25 1.09
N ASN A 315 -6.50 27.85 0.62
CA ASN A 315 -6.26 26.48 0.17
C ASN A 315 -5.29 25.75 1.12
N THR A 316 -5.18 24.44 0.95
CA THR A 316 -4.36 23.56 1.80
C THR A 316 -2.90 23.98 1.84
N LYS A 317 -2.32 24.44 0.71
CA LYS A 317 -0.93 24.88 0.62
C LYS A 317 -0.67 26.08 1.56
N TYR A 318 -1.45 27.14 1.45
CA TYR A 318 -1.31 28.32 2.30
C TYR A 318 -1.67 28.03 3.76
N LEU A 319 -2.63 27.13 4.02
CA LEU A 319 -2.95 26.68 5.37
C LEU A 319 -1.74 25.97 6.01
N THR A 320 -1.11 25.05 5.30
CA THR A 320 0.09 24.33 5.79
C THR A 320 1.23 25.30 6.09
N GLU A 321 1.44 26.28 5.21
CA GLU A 321 2.50 27.29 5.37
C GLU A 321 2.21 28.21 6.59
N ALA A 322 0.93 28.59 6.82
CA ALA A 322 0.52 29.34 8.00
C ALA A 322 0.68 28.52 9.31
N ILE A 323 0.37 27.22 9.28
CA ILE A 323 0.58 26.30 10.41
C ILE A 323 2.06 26.22 10.77
N CYS A 324 2.94 26.02 9.76
CA CYS A 324 4.39 26.01 9.97
C CYS A 324 4.91 27.34 10.52
N ARG A 325 4.37 28.48 10.08
CA ARG A 325 4.74 29.81 10.56
C ARG A 325 4.35 30.05 12.03
N LEU A 326 3.27 29.41 12.50
CA LEU A 326 2.90 29.38 13.91
C LEU A 326 3.76 28.42 14.76
N GLY A 327 4.70 27.70 14.15
CA GLY A 327 5.63 26.80 14.81
C GLY A 327 5.12 25.37 15.03
N TYR A 328 4.06 24.97 14.36
CA TYR A 328 3.55 23.61 14.40
C TYR A 328 4.09 22.79 13.21
N ALA A 329 4.31 21.49 13.42
CA ALA A 329 4.85 20.61 12.37
C ALA A 329 3.84 20.36 11.24
N ASN A 330 2.56 20.19 11.57
CA ASN A 330 1.47 19.93 10.64
C ASN A 330 0.10 20.20 11.29
N PHE A 331 -0.99 19.95 10.55
CA PHE A 331 -2.36 20.16 11.05
C PHE A 331 -2.67 19.28 12.27
N TYR A 332 -2.29 18.00 12.24
CA TYR A 332 -2.45 17.06 13.36
C TYR A 332 -1.76 17.58 14.63
N ASP A 333 -0.52 18.02 14.51
CA ASP A 333 0.26 18.56 15.63
C ASP A 333 -0.40 19.81 16.21
N MET A 334 -0.80 20.75 15.37
CA MET A 334 -1.46 21.98 15.79
C MET A 334 -2.73 21.70 16.61
N ILE A 335 -3.66 20.94 16.04
CA ILE A 335 -4.95 20.65 16.71
C ILE A 335 -4.70 19.88 18.02
N ASN A 336 -3.87 18.86 18.00
CA ASN A 336 -3.64 18.04 19.20
C ASN A 336 -2.87 18.78 20.28
N GLN A 337 -1.98 19.72 19.94
CA GLN A 337 -1.36 20.57 20.97
C GLN A 337 -2.39 21.47 21.69
N HIS A 338 -3.36 22.03 20.97
CA HIS A 338 -4.43 22.80 21.57
C HIS A 338 -5.35 21.92 22.42
N ARG A 339 -5.77 20.76 21.91
CA ARG A 339 -6.60 19.79 22.63
C ARG A 339 -5.95 19.30 23.92
N VAL A 340 -4.65 18.94 23.87
CA VAL A 340 -3.92 18.45 25.05
C VAL A 340 -3.76 19.56 26.10
N ARG A 341 -3.45 20.80 25.70
CA ARG A 341 -3.39 21.94 26.64
C ARG A 341 -4.74 22.16 27.30
N HIS A 342 -5.83 22.12 26.54
CA HIS A 342 -7.19 22.28 27.06
C HIS A 342 -7.59 21.14 27.99
N ALA A 343 -7.27 19.88 27.62
CA ALA A 343 -7.52 18.71 28.46
C ALA A 343 -6.80 18.80 29.81
N ILE A 344 -5.53 19.22 29.84
CA ILE A 344 -4.78 19.42 31.09
C ILE A 344 -5.48 20.47 31.97
N SER A 345 -5.91 21.59 31.37
CA SER A 345 -6.64 22.61 32.09
C SER A 345 -7.95 22.10 32.72
N LEU A 346 -8.74 21.31 31.94
CA LEU A 346 -10.00 20.74 32.44
C LEU A 346 -9.77 19.69 33.53
N ILE A 347 -8.72 18.83 33.38
CA ILE A 347 -8.39 17.81 34.39
C ILE A 347 -8.02 18.48 35.73
N ASN A 348 -7.25 19.58 35.68
CA ASN A 348 -6.86 20.32 36.88
C ASN A 348 -8.00 21.05 37.52
N GLN A 349 -8.93 21.60 36.75
CA GLN A 349 -10.09 22.32 37.26
C GLN A 349 -11.19 21.38 37.78
N GLN A 350 -11.31 20.17 37.21
CA GLN A 350 -12.39 19.23 37.50
C GLN A 350 -11.79 17.79 37.67
N PRO A 351 -11.02 17.54 38.75
CA PRO A 351 -10.30 16.29 38.95
C PRO A 351 -11.19 15.05 39.07
N ASP A 352 -12.44 15.24 39.53
CA ASP A 352 -13.39 14.13 39.72
C ASP A 352 -14.16 13.78 38.45
N ARG A 353 -14.07 14.59 37.40
CA ARG A 353 -14.79 14.38 36.14
C ARG A 353 -14.19 13.17 35.37
N LEU A 354 -15.06 12.41 34.67
CA LEU A 354 -14.61 11.27 33.89
C LEU A 354 -13.69 11.71 32.75
N LEU A 355 -12.56 11.00 32.54
CA LEU A 355 -11.64 11.29 31.44
C LEU A 355 -12.30 11.12 30.06
N GLN A 356 -13.36 10.32 29.98
CA GLN A 356 -14.14 10.16 28.75
C GLN A 356 -14.88 11.45 28.40
N ASP A 357 -15.50 12.13 29.37
CA ASP A 357 -16.22 13.37 29.15
C ASP A 357 -15.27 14.51 28.81
N ILE A 358 -14.11 14.55 29.48
CA ILE A 358 -13.05 15.52 29.18
C ILE A 358 -12.51 15.30 27.76
N ALA A 359 -12.31 14.05 27.34
CA ALA A 359 -11.86 13.77 25.99
C ALA A 359 -12.84 14.29 24.94
N HIS A 360 -14.13 14.06 25.16
CA HIS A 360 -15.20 14.54 24.26
C HIS A 360 -15.24 16.06 24.20
N ASP A 361 -15.21 16.76 25.34
CA ASP A 361 -15.20 18.24 25.40
C ASP A 361 -13.97 18.86 24.71
N CYS A 362 -12.86 18.11 24.65
CA CYS A 362 -11.66 18.51 23.93
C CYS A 362 -11.70 18.15 22.43
N GLY A 363 -12.79 17.57 21.93
CA GLY A 363 -12.95 17.19 20.53
C GLY A 363 -12.29 15.85 20.14
N PHE A 364 -11.87 15.03 21.10
CA PHE A 364 -11.38 13.69 20.79
C PHE A 364 -12.54 12.73 20.58
N SER A 365 -12.47 11.90 19.54
CA SER A 365 -13.48 10.85 19.26
C SER A 365 -13.59 9.81 20.38
N LYS A 366 -12.54 9.59 21.17
CA LYS A 366 -12.50 8.66 22.29
C LYS A 366 -11.30 8.89 23.22
N PRO A 367 -11.34 8.35 24.46
CA PRO A 367 -10.25 8.50 25.44
C PRO A 367 -8.90 7.96 24.96
N SER A 368 -8.91 6.92 24.12
CA SER A 368 -7.68 6.35 23.54
C SER A 368 -6.99 7.32 22.57
N ALA A 369 -7.75 8.12 21.82
CA ALA A 369 -7.21 9.17 20.96
C ALA A 369 -6.54 10.28 21.80
N MET A 370 -7.19 10.73 22.87
CA MET A 370 -6.57 11.65 23.83
C MET A 370 -5.26 11.10 24.39
N THR A 371 -5.23 9.83 24.82
CA THR A 371 -4.02 9.21 25.36
C THR A 371 -2.88 9.15 24.33
N ARG A 372 -3.19 8.87 23.05
CA ARG A 372 -2.20 8.91 21.96
C ARG A 372 -1.65 10.32 21.74
N ALA A 373 -2.53 11.34 21.75
CA ALA A 373 -2.14 12.74 21.60
C ALA A 373 -1.21 13.21 22.75
N PHE A 374 -1.46 12.79 23.99
CA PHE A 374 -0.53 13.06 25.11
C PHE A 374 0.83 12.41 24.88
N LYS A 375 0.83 11.16 24.47
CA LYS A 375 2.06 10.41 24.18
C LYS A 375 2.87 11.00 23.03
N SER A 376 2.21 11.43 21.92
CA SER A 376 2.90 12.05 20.78
C SER A 376 3.60 13.34 21.14
N GLN A 377 3.10 14.07 22.15
CA GLN A 377 3.69 15.29 22.67
C GLN A 377 4.68 15.04 23.84
N GLY A 378 5.08 13.81 24.10
CA GLY A 378 6.00 13.44 25.18
C GLY A 378 5.44 13.71 26.59
N LYS A 379 4.10 13.81 26.72
CA LYS A 379 3.45 14.07 28.02
C LYS A 379 3.04 12.76 28.69
N PRO A 380 3.02 12.72 30.05
CA PRO A 380 2.50 11.57 30.79
C PRO A 380 1.01 11.34 30.49
N ALA A 381 0.50 10.16 30.85
CA ALA A 381 -0.89 9.81 30.61
C ALA A 381 -1.87 10.81 31.28
N PRO A 382 -3.05 11.09 30.70
CA PRO A 382 -4.02 12.05 31.24
C PRO A 382 -4.37 11.81 32.72
N SER A 383 -4.44 10.54 33.15
CA SER A 383 -4.74 10.17 34.54
C SER A 383 -3.68 10.64 35.55
N THR A 384 -2.45 10.92 35.12
CA THR A 384 -1.37 11.37 36.00
C THR A 384 -1.59 12.80 36.49
N PHE A 385 -2.27 13.64 35.67
CA PHE A 385 -2.57 15.03 36.03
C PHE A 385 -3.66 15.17 37.09
N ARG A 386 -4.44 14.13 37.39
CA ARG A 386 -5.41 14.12 38.50
C ARG A 386 -4.78 14.02 39.88
N ARG A 387 -3.52 13.59 39.94
CA ARG A 387 -2.81 13.30 41.20
C ARG A 387 -1.90 14.45 41.64
N GLN A 388 -1.83 15.51 40.87
CA GLN A 388 -1.10 16.73 41.19
C GLN A 388 -2.07 17.80 41.70
#